data_02ed30677b84ae6bc7898376b76d4834
#
_entry.id   02ed30677b84ae6bc7898376b76d4834
#
_cell.length_a   1.000
_cell.length_b   1.000
_cell.length_c   1.000
_cell.angle_alpha   90.00
_cell.angle_beta   90.00
_cell.angle_gamma   90.00
#
_symmetry.space_group_name_H-M   'P 1'
#
loop_
_entity.id
_entity.type
_entity.pdbx_description
1 polymer ?
#
loop_
_entity_poly.entity_id
_entity_poly.type
_entity_poly.pdbx_seq_one_letter_code
_entity_poly.pdbx_strand_id
1 'polypeptide(L)' 'MLRIYLARMLGEHKKKISDVVRDTGVNRGTLTRMYYEKVERIELEVLDILCEYFDCKITDLLEPQKPGTKNDTEAELG' A
#
# COMPACT_ATOMS: atom_id res chain seq x y z
N MET A 1 -1.71 -7.95 10.34
CA MET A 1 -2.02 -6.57 9.96
C MET A 1 -1.01 -6.06 8.95
N LEU A 2 -1.44 -5.31 7.98
CA LEU A 2 -0.56 -4.78 6.95
C LEU A 2 -0.17 -3.34 7.23
N ARG A 3 1.09 -3.02 6.96
CA ARG A 3 1.53 -1.64 6.89
C ARG A 3 1.46 -1.19 5.45
N ILE A 4 1.00 0.02 5.24
CA ILE A 4 0.89 0.60 3.91
C ILE A 4 1.78 1.84 3.86
N TYR A 5 2.74 1.82 2.96
CA TYR A 5 3.74 2.88 2.89
C TYR A 5 3.44 3.91 1.81
N LEU A 6 2.15 4.13 1.52
CA LEU A 6 1.79 5.09 0.49
C LEU A 6 2.28 6.50 0.83
N ALA A 7 2.15 6.91 2.09
CA ALA A 7 2.61 8.24 2.50
C ALA A 7 4.11 8.39 2.24
N ARG A 8 4.88 7.33 2.54
CA ARG A 8 6.31 7.33 2.32
C ARG A 8 6.63 7.44 0.83
N MET A 9 5.91 6.66 0.01
CA MET A 9 6.13 6.69 -1.44
C MET A 9 5.81 8.07 -2.01
N LEU A 10 4.72 8.67 -1.54
CA LEU A 10 4.36 10.01 -1.99
C LEU A 10 5.46 11.00 -1.63
N GLY A 11 5.98 10.90 -0.41
CA GLY A 11 7.06 11.79 0.03
C GLY A 11 8.33 11.61 -0.79
N GLU A 12 8.70 10.34 -1.02
CA GLU A 12 9.92 10.05 -1.77
C GLU A 12 9.84 10.53 -3.20
N HIS A 13 8.65 10.47 -3.80
CA HIS A 13 8.45 10.90 -5.18
C HIS A 13 7.94 12.33 -5.30
N LYS A 14 7.80 13.02 -4.16
CA LYS A 14 7.33 14.40 -4.10
C LYS A 14 5.98 14.56 -4.81
N LYS A 15 5.08 13.62 -4.53
CA LYS A 15 3.75 13.62 -5.10
C LYS A 15 2.70 13.78 -4.01
N LYS A 16 1.54 14.30 -4.40
CA LYS A 16 0.39 14.39 -3.51
C LYS A 16 -0.66 13.39 -3.96
N ILE A 17 -1.62 13.11 -3.08
CA ILE A 17 -2.72 12.22 -3.44
C ILE A 17 -3.41 12.72 -4.70
N SER A 18 -3.61 14.04 -4.81
CA SER A 18 -4.26 14.61 -5.98
C SER A 18 -3.47 14.36 -7.26
N ASP A 19 -2.14 14.35 -7.18
CA ASP A 19 -1.31 14.05 -8.33
C ASP A 19 -1.54 12.62 -8.81
N VAL A 20 -1.61 11.68 -7.86
CA VAL A 20 -1.81 10.28 -8.20
C VAL A 20 -3.19 10.06 -8.80
N VAL A 21 -4.22 10.70 -8.23
CA VAL A 21 -5.57 10.62 -8.79
C VAL A 21 -5.58 11.11 -10.24
N ARG A 22 -4.96 12.25 -10.47
CA ARG A 22 -4.90 12.82 -11.81
C ARG A 22 -4.18 11.90 -12.79
N ASP A 23 -3.07 11.34 -12.35
CA ASP A 23 -2.18 10.58 -13.24
C ASP A 23 -2.65 9.15 -13.47
N THR A 24 -3.30 8.55 -12.48
CA THR A 24 -3.65 7.12 -12.56
C THR A 24 -5.15 6.87 -12.67
N GLY A 25 -5.97 7.82 -12.24
CA GLY A 25 -7.41 7.62 -12.22
C GLY A 25 -7.90 6.80 -11.03
N VAL A 26 -7.03 6.44 -10.11
CA VAL A 26 -7.44 5.69 -8.92
C VAL A 26 -8.31 6.58 -8.04
N ASN A 27 -9.32 5.98 -7.42
CA ASN A 27 -10.27 6.71 -6.59
C ASN A 27 -9.58 7.41 -5.43
N ARG A 28 -9.88 8.71 -5.25
CA ARG A 28 -9.26 9.49 -4.18
C ARG A 28 -9.55 8.91 -2.80
N GLY A 29 -10.77 8.43 -2.58
CA GLY A 29 -11.13 7.85 -1.29
C GLY A 29 -10.28 6.63 -0.96
N THR A 30 -10.00 5.81 -1.97
CA THR A 30 -9.14 4.65 -1.79
C THR A 30 -7.74 5.07 -1.38
N LEU A 31 -7.19 6.06 -2.09
CA LEU A 31 -5.84 6.54 -1.78
C LEU A 31 -5.77 7.19 -0.41
N THR A 32 -6.81 7.94 -0.05
CA THR A 32 -6.86 8.57 1.26
C THR A 32 -6.86 7.53 2.38
N ARG A 33 -7.67 6.48 2.23
CA ARG A 33 -7.69 5.42 3.22
C ARG A 33 -6.36 4.69 3.30
N MET A 34 -5.70 4.49 2.16
CA MET A 34 -4.39 3.87 2.15
C MET A 34 -3.34 4.76 2.81
N TYR A 35 -3.44 6.06 2.58
CA TYR A 35 -2.51 7.02 3.17
C TYR A 35 -2.54 6.94 4.71
N TYR A 36 -3.74 6.83 5.26
CA TYR A 36 -3.91 6.76 6.70
C TYR A 36 -3.95 5.33 7.24
N GLU A 37 -3.70 4.35 6.37
CA GLU A 37 -3.66 2.94 6.73
C GLU A 37 -4.96 2.46 7.36
N LYS A 38 -6.09 2.96 6.84
CA LYS A 38 -7.42 2.60 7.34
C LYS A 38 -8.21 1.74 6.37
N VAL A 39 -7.58 1.29 5.31
CA VAL A 39 -8.24 0.46 4.32
C VAL A 39 -8.25 -0.99 4.80
N GLU A 40 -9.38 -1.67 4.61
CA GLU A 40 -9.52 -3.08 4.97
C GLU A 40 -9.35 -3.98 3.76
N ARG A 41 -9.59 -3.45 2.57
CA ARG A 41 -9.47 -4.19 1.33
C ARG A 41 -8.77 -3.32 0.30
N ILE A 42 -7.91 -3.92 -0.48
CA ILE A 42 -7.25 -3.23 -1.58
C ILE A 42 -7.38 -4.11 -2.80
N GLU A 43 -7.85 -3.54 -3.89
CA GLU A 43 -7.95 -4.27 -5.14
C GLU A 43 -6.55 -4.48 -5.72
N LEU A 44 -6.32 -5.65 -6.26
CA LEU A 44 -5.02 -5.96 -6.85
C LEU A 44 -4.68 -5.01 -8.00
N GLU A 45 -5.70 -4.58 -8.73
CA GLU A 45 -5.50 -3.63 -9.82
C GLU A 45 -4.91 -2.32 -9.32
N VAL A 46 -5.41 -1.84 -8.18
CA VAL A 46 -4.90 -0.61 -7.59
C VAL A 46 -3.43 -0.77 -7.20
N LEU A 47 -3.10 -1.91 -6.59
CA LEU A 47 -1.72 -2.18 -6.21
C LEU A 47 -0.81 -2.21 -7.44
N ASP A 48 -1.28 -2.85 -8.49
CA ASP A 48 -0.51 -2.95 -9.73
C ASP A 48 -0.25 -1.57 -10.33
N ILE A 49 -1.30 -0.75 -10.38
CA ILE A 49 -1.19 0.61 -10.90
C ILE A 49 -0.19 1.44 -10.09
N LEU A 50 -0.28 1.35 -8.77
CA LEU A 50 0.61 2.14 -7.91
C LEU A 50 2.06 1.67 -8.02
N CYS A 51 2.28 0.36 -8.11
CA CYS A 51 3.63 -0.16 -8.27
C CYS A 51 4.25 0.31 -9.58
N GLU A 52 3.45 0.34 -10.66
CA GLU A 52 3.94 0.86 -11.93
C GLU A 52 4.18 2.37 -11.85
N TYR A 53 3.25 3.08 -11.22
CA TYR A 53 3.35 4.52 -11.15
C TYR A 53 4.61 4.97 -10.40
N PHE A 54 4.90 4.30 -9.28
CA PHE A 54 6.06 4.64 -8.46
C PHE A 54 7.31 3.85 -8.86
N ASP A 55 7.19 2.96 -9.84
CA ASP A 55 8.30 2.12 -10.27
C ASP A 55 8.91 1.39 -9.08
N CYS A 56 8.07 0.69 -8.33
CA CYS A 56 8.50 0.00 -7.12
C CYS A 56 7.90 -1.39 -7.05
N LYS A 57 8.40 -2.16 -6.10
CA LYS A 57 7.87 -3.50 -5.84
C LYS A 57 6.71 -3.41 -4.86
N ILE A 58 5.87 -4.45 -4.86
CA ILE A 58 4.76 -4.51 -3.92
C ILE A 58 5.27 -4.44 -2.48
N THR A 59 6.44 -4.99 -2.21
CA THR A 59 7.02 -4.98 -0.88
C THR A 59 7.49 -3.60 -0.45
N ASP A 60 7.68 -2.69 -1.41
CA ASP A 60 7.99 -1.30 -1.08
C ASP A 60 6.75 -0.54 -0.67
N LEU A 61 5.57 -1.01 -1.08
CA LEU A 61 4.32 -0.35 -0.83
C LEU A 61 3.57 -0.95 0.35
N LEU A 62 3.62 -2.26 0.50
CA LEU A 62 2.92 -2.99 1.55
C LEU A 62 3.87 -3.92 2.28
N GLU A 63 3.66 -4.06 3.57
CA GLU A 63 4.44 -5.01 4.36
C GLU A 63 3.57 -5.61 5.45
N PRO A 64 3.53 -6.95 5.56
CA PRO A 64 2.80 -7.57 6.65
C PRO A 64 3.46 -7.28 7.98
N GLN A 65 2.66 -6.91 8.97
CA GLN A 65 3.14 -6.74 10.33
C GLN A 65 2.79 -8.00 11.11
N LYS A 66 3.78 -8.67 11.59
CA LYS A 66 3.57 -9.87 12.40
C LYS A 66 3.51 -9.46 13.86
N PRO A 67 2.41 -9.74 14.50
CA PRO A 67 2.34 -9.47 15.93
C PRO A 67 3.20 -10.48 16.66
N GLY A 68 4.20 -10.07 17.20
CA GLY A 68 5.05 -10.92 17.96
C GLY A 68 5.52 -12.17 17.27
N THR A 69 5.15 -12.94 17.02
CA THR A 69 5.28 -13.81 16.40
C THR A 69 4.92 -14.75 16.05
N LYS A 70 4.65 -15.12 15.91
CA LYS A 70 4.13 -15.80 15.50
C LYS A 70 4.07 -16.47 14.90
N ASN A 71 3.87 -16.60 14.76
CA ASN A 71 3.52 -17.16 14.15
C ASN A 71 3.66 -17.77 13.50
N ASP A 72 3.56 -17.73 13.66
CA ASP A 72 3.47 -18.19 13.06
C ASP A 72 3.51 -18.98 12.55
N THR A 73 3.37 -19.02 12.79
CA THR A 73 3.15 -19.69 12.36
C THR A 73 3.12 -20.37 11.76
N GLU A 74 2.90 -20.23 12.00
CA GLU A 74 2.67 -20.80 11.51
C GLU A 74 2.90 -21.38 10.84
N ALA A 75 2.91 -21.26 11.21
CA ALA A 75 2.90 -21.73 10.66
C ALA A 75 3.06 -22.40 10.12
N GLU A 76 2.96 -22.33 10.41
CA GLU A 76 2.86 -22.87 10.00
C GLU A 76 2.74 -23.60 9.47
N LEU A 77 2.48 -23.53 9.71
CA LEU A 77 2.17 -24.02 9.15
C LEU A 77 2.34 -24.62 8.79
N GLY A 78 2.20 -24.45 8.98
CA GLY A 78 2.16 -24.84 8.60
C GLY A 78 2.23 -25.24 8.39
#